data_500453583476a2d3b620a664e2eb9306
#
_entry.id   500453583476a2d3b620a664e2eb9306
#
_cell.length_a   1.000
_cell.length_b   1.000
_cell.length_c   1.000
_cell.angle_alpha   90.00
_cell.angle_beta   90.00
_cell.angle_gamma   90.00
#
_symmetry.space_group_name_H-M   'P 1'
#
loop_
_entity.id
_entity.type
_entity.pdbx_description
1 polymer ?
#
loop_
_entity_poly.entity_id
_entity_poly.type
_entity_poly.pdbx_seq_one_letter_code
_entity_poly.pdbx_strand_id
1 'polypeptide(L)'
;MESKLRLGKLSLTRRLTLFFTVVAAAVVLGLGGLFLVEIEQHFVELDRMALQEKRHLIEEILGNANSVDDASLRLSEALNYHHDLYVLVQNPQGERIFQSSTSNLNVQSGDALSTEETSVFGVWRHHDTEFHTLSFGTAPAYSASALQVLIAADTKHHTQFLTELRSSLAFYVI
;
A
#
# COMPACT_ATOMS: atom_id res chain seq x y z
N MET A 1 30.80 -41.71 5.80
CA MET A 1 32.01 -40.89 5.82
C MET A 1 31.73 -39.62 6.54
N GLU A 2 31.96 -39.58 7.85
CA GLU A 2 31.71 -38.37 8.67
C GLU A 2 32.95 -37.48 8.60
N SER A 3 32.83 -36.33 7.93
CA SER A 3 33.83 -35.27 8.01
C SER A 3 33.64 -34.49 9.31
N LYS A 4 34.27 -34.99 10.40
CA LYS A 4 34.45 -34.23 11.64
C LYS A 4 35.21 -32.94 11.29
N LEU A 5 34.53 -31.81 11.24
CA LEU A 5 35.16 -30.50 11.19
C LEU A 5 36.12 -30.37 12.38
N ARG A 6 37.43 -30.48 12.11
CA ARG A 6 38.52 -30.30 13.08
C ARG A 6 38.63 -28.81 13.44
N LEU A 7 37.78 -28.32 14.35
CA LEU A 7 37.88 -27.00 14.98
C LEU A 7 39.08 -26.88 15.96
N GLY A 8 40.02 -27.82 15.92
CA GLY A 8 40.98 -28.08 16.98
C GLY A 8 42.35 -27.48 16.84
N LYS A 9 42.61 -26.31 16.26
CA LYS A 9 43.88 -25.54 16.44
C LYS A 9 43.84 -24.12 15.93
N LEU A 10 42.73 -23.43 16.10
CA LEU A 10 42.72 -21.96 15.89
C LEU A 10 43.39 -21.30 17.11
N SER A 11 44.38 -20.39 16.87
CA SER A 11 44.97 -19.60 17.94
C SER A 11 43.89 -18.83 18.72
N LEU A 12 44.13 -18.54 20.00
CA LEU A 12 43.15 -17.80 20.84
C LEU A 12 42.69 -16.52 20.16
N THR A 13 43.58 -15.77 19.53
CA THR A 13 43.31 -14.56 18.78
C THR A 13 42.29 -14.80 17.67
N ARG A 14 42.47 -15.87 16.86
CA ARG A 14 41.51 -16.17 15.77
C ARG A 14 40.14 -16.54 16.28
N ARG A 15 40.05 -17.27 17.40
CA ARG A 15 38.75 -17.57 18.03
C ARG A 15 38.04 -16.32 18.53
N LEU A 16 38.79 -15.42 19.15
CA LEU A 16 38.25 -14.17 19.66
C LEU A 16 37.78 -13.24 18.52
N THR A 17 38.60 -13.09 17.47
CA THR A 17 38.23 -12.29 16.29
C THR A 17 36.98 -12.89 15.62
N LEU A 18 36.91 -14.19 15.39
CA LEU A 18 35.76 -14.85 14.79
C LEU A 18 34.49 -14.66 15.64
N PHE A 19 34.61 -14.79 16.97
CA PHE A 19 33.49 -14.56 17.88
C PHE A 19 32.97 -13.14 17.78
N PHE A 20 33.85 -12.14 17.86
CA PHE A 20 33.43 -10.73 17.74
C PHE A 20 32.86 -10.40 16.35
N THR A 21 33.41 -10.96 15.29
CA THR A 21 32.87 -10.78 13.92
C THR A 21 31.47 -11.34 13.81
N VAL A 22 31.24 -12.56 14.32
CA VAL A 22 29.91 -13.20 14.29
C VAL A 22 28.91 -12.40 15.14
N VAL A 23 29.30 -11.96 16.31
CA VAL A 23 28.43 -11.14 17.18
C VAL A 23 28.11 -9.81 16.51
N ALA A 24 29.10 -9.11 15.95
CA ALA A 24 28.89 -7.86 15.24
C ALA A 24 27.97 -8.05 14.02
N ALA A 25 28.19 -9.09 13.23
CA ALA A 25 27.31 -9.42 12.09
C ALA A 25 25.86 -9.71 12.53
N ALA A 26 25.70 -10.48 13.63
CA ALA A 26 24.37 -10.79 14.18
C ALA A 26 23.62 -9.52 14.64
N VAL A 27 24.34 -8.59 15.29
CA VAL A 27 23.77 -7.30 15.72
C VAL A 27 23.36 -6.45 14.53
N VAL A 28 24.23 -6.33 13.51
CA VAL A 28 23.94 -5.52 12.31
C VAL A 28 22.74 -6.10 11.54
N LEU A 29 22.71 -7.43 11.36
CA LEU A 29 21.59 -8.10 10.70
C LEU A 29 20.28 -7.98 11.49
N GLY A 30 20.36 -8.13 12.82
CA GLY A 30 19.20 -7.98 13.69
C GLY A 30 18.60 -6.57 13.64
N LEU A 31 19.45 -5.55 13.78
CA LEU A 31 19.02 -4.15 13.69
C LEU A 31 18.52 -3.78 12.29
N GLY A 32 19.20 -4.24 11.23
CA GLY A 32 18.76 -4.04 9.85
C GLY A 32 17.41 -4.69 9.57
N GLY A 33 17.18 -5.89 10.07
CA GLY A 33 15.89 -6.58 9.95
C GLY A 33 14.76 -5.86 10.69
N LEU A 34 15.00 -5.42 11.92
CA LEU A 34 14.03 -4.61 12.68
C LEU A 34 13.69 -3.31 11.97
N PHE A 35 14.70 -2.62 11.44
CA PHE A 35 14.52 -1.37 10.70
C PHE A 35 13.68 -1.55 9.43
N LEU A 36 13.87 -2.66 8.69
CA LEU A 36 13.07 -2.97 7.52
C LEU A 36 11.59 -3.18 7.87
N VAL A 37 11.30 -3.89 8.95
CA VAL A 37 9.92 -4.12 9.43
C VAL A 37 9.26 -2.80 9.83
N GLU A 38 9.99 -1.94 10.54
CA GLU A 38 9.47 -0.64 10.98
C GLU A 38 9.16 0.29 9.80
N ILE A 39 10.05 0.33 8.79
CA ILE A 39 9.82 1.12 7.57
C ILE A 39 8.59 0.61 6.82
N GLU A 40 8.43 -0.70 6.67
CA GLU A 40 7.27 -1.29 5.97
C GLU A 40 5.95 -0.89 6.65
N GLN A 41 5.88 -0.98 7.99
CA GLN A 41 4.72 -0.53 8.76
C GLN A 41 4.46 0.97 8.61
N HIS A 42 5.52 1.77 8.58
CA HIS A 42 5.40 3.21 8.40
C HIS A 42 4.81 3.59 7.04
N PHE A 43 5.21 2.91 5.96
CA PHE A 43 4.62 3.14 4.62
C PHE A 43 3.14 2.78 4.57
N VAL A 44 2.73 1.67 5.18
CA VAL A 44 1.31 1.29 5.25
C VAL A 44 0.48 2.37 5.95
N GLU A 45 0.99 2.94 7.04
CA GLU A 45 0.29 4.00 7.77
C GLU A 45 0.25 5.31 6.98
N LEU A 46 1.32 5.68 6.28
CA LEU A 46 1.33 6.84 5.38
C LEU A 46 0.30 6.70 4.25
N ASP A 47 0.23 5.53 3.61
CA ASP A 47 -0.75 5.26 2.56
C ASP A 47 -2.18 5.32 3.10
N ARG A 48 -2.40 4.80 4.30
CA ARG A 48 -3.69 4.88 4.97
C ARG A 48 -4.12 6.33 5.23
N MET A 49 -3.21 7.17 5.73
CA MET A 49 -3.48 8.58 5.95
C MET A 49 -3.77 9.31 4.65
N ALA A 50 -2.99 9.04 3.60
CA ALA A 50 -3.19 9.63 2.28
C ALA A 50 -4.54 9.22 1.67
N LEU A 51 -4.94 7.96 1.79
CA LEU A 51 -6.26 7.51 1.33
C LEU A 51 -7.40 8.13 2.12
N GLN A 52 -7.26 8.34 3.43
CA GLN A 52 -8.25 9.03 4.25
C GLN A 52 -8.39 10.51 3.85
N GLU A 53 -7.30 11.20 3.54
CA GLU A 53 -7.35 12.57 3.02
C GLU A 53 -8.12 12.62 1.69
N LYS A 54 -7.85 11.68 0.77
CA LYS A 54 -8.58 11.61 -0.50
C LYS A 54 -10.05 11.24 -0.31
N ARG A 55 -10.37 10.42 0.68
CA ARG A 55 -11.75 10.16 1.07
C ARG A 55 -12.49 11.46 1.39
N HIS A 56 -11.95 12.30 2.27
CA HIS A 56 -12.58 13.56 2.64
C HIS A 56 -12.80 14.47 1.43
N LEU A 57 -11.81 14.57 0.54
CA LEU A 57 -11.94 15.32 -0.70
C LEU A 57 -13.11 14.81 -1.56
N ILE A 58 -13.21 13.49 -1.75
CA ILE A 58 -14.26 12.88 -2.56
C ILE A 58 -15.63 13.05 -1.89
N GLU A 59 -15.73 12.87 -0.58
CA GLU A 59 -16.96 13.11 0.18
C GLU A 59 -17.43 14.56 0.05
N GLU A 60 -16.52 15.52 0.11
CA GLU A 60 -16.84 16.95 -0.08
C GLU A 60 -17.34 17.24 -1.50
N ILE A 61 -16.68 16.69 -2.53
CA ILE A 61 -17.10 16.86 -3.92
C ILE A 61 -18.49 16.27 -4.15
N LEU A 62 -18.73 15.03 -3.69
CA LEU A 62 -20.01 14.34 -3.84
C LEU A 62 -21.12 15.02 -3.01
N GLY A 63 -20.79 15.52 -1.82
CA GLY A 63 -21.73 16.26 -0.95
C GLY A 63 -22.15 17.61 -1.51
N ASN A 64 -21.32 18.25 -2.34
CA ASN A 64 -21.58 19.56 -2.93
C ASN A 64 -22.02 19.48 -4.41
N ALA A 65 -22.09 18.28 -5.00
CA ALA A 65 -22.53 18.11 -6.37
C ALA A 65 -24.05 18.25 -6.50
N ASN A 66 -24.50 18.84 -7.62
CA ASN A 66 -25.92 19.05 -7.89
C ASN A 66 -26.54 17.95 -8.77
N SER A 67 -25.71 17.14 -9.42
CA SER A 67 -26.12 16.04 -10.30
C SER A 67 -24.99 15.02 -10.45
N VAL A 68 -25.30 13.87 -11.05
CA VAL A 68 -24.30 12.83 -11.39
C VAL A 68 -23.23 13.38 -12.33
N ASP A 69 -23.63 14.16 -13.34
CA ASP A 69 -22.70 14.74 -14.32
C ASP A 69 -21.79 15.79 -13.68
N ASP A 70 -22.33 16.64 -12.79
CA ASP A 70 -21.57 17.63 -12.02
C ASP A 70 -20.56 16.93 -11.10
N ALA A 71 -20.97 15.87 -10.41
CA ALA A 71 -20.08 15.05 -9.58
C ALA A 71 -18.94 14.43 -10.39
N SER A 72 -19.26 13.83 -11.53
CA SER A 72 -18.27 13.21 -12.43
C SER A 72 -17.27 14.24 -12.97
N LEU A 73 -17.74 15.43 -13.37
CA LEU A 73 -16.89 16.52 -13.85
C LEU A 73 -15.92 17.00 -12.77
N ARG A 74 -16.44 17.32 -11.57
CA ARG A 74 -15.61 17.79 -10.44
C ARG A 74 -14.59 16.74 -9.97
N LEU A 75 -14.98 15.46 -9.94
CA LEU A 75 -14.06 14.37 -9.63
C LEU A 75 -12.96 14.27 -10.69
N SER A 76 -13.30 14.40 -11.98
CA SER A 76 -12.31 14.35 -13.05
C SER A 76 -11.31 15.51 -12.97
N GLU A 77 -11.76 16.71 -12.64
CA GLU A 77 -10.90 17.89 -12.46
C GLU A 77 -10.00 17.74 -11.22
N ALA A 78 -10.56 17.32 -10.09
CA ALA A 78 -9.82 17.17 -8.83
C ALA A 78 -8.77 16.05 -8.89
N LEU A 79 -9.06 14.98 -9.65
CA LEU A 79 -8.19 13.79 -9.73
C LEU A 79 -7.25 13.79 -10.95
N ASN A 80 -7.34 14.78 -11.83
CA ASN A 80 -6.55 14.84 -13.07
C ASN A 80 -5.03 14.80 -12.85
N TYR A 81 -4.55 15.28 -11.72
CA TYR A 81 -3.13 15.31 -11.38
C TYR A 81 -2.67 14.16 -10.49
N HIS A 82 -3.57 13.24 -10.14
CA HIS A 82 -3.28 12.10 -9.25
C HIS A 82 -3.17 10.80 -10.05
N HIS A 83 -2.07 10.65 -10.80
CA HIS A 83 -1.87 9.50 -11.70
C HIS A 83 -1.68 8.16 -10.98
N ASP A 84 -1.30 8.17 -9.70
CA ASP A 84 -1.07 6.97 -8.88
C ASP A 84 -2.32 6.54 -8.11
N LEU A 85 -3.43 7.28 -8.30
CA LEU A 85 -4.68 7.04 -7.59
C LEU A 85 -5.76 6.53 -8.54
N TYR A 86 -6.31 5.37 -8.22
CA TYR A 86 -7.49 4.84 -8.85
C TYR A 86 -8.72 5.13 -8.00
N VAL A 87 -9.77 5.70 -8.60
CA VAL A 87 -11.04 5.99 -7.93
C VAL A 87 -12.18 5.42 -8.76
N LEU A 88 -13.06 4.67 -8.11
CA LEU A 88 -14.29 4.14 -8.66
C LEU A 88 -15.46 4.56 -7.78
N VAL A 89 -16.48 5.17 -8.40
CA VAL A 89 -17.74 5.53 -7.74
C VAL A 89 -18.88 4.80 -8.42
N GLN A 90 -19.68 4.07 -7.65
CA GLN A 90 -20.81 3.29 -8.15
C GLN A 90 -22.07 3.57 -7.32
N ASN A 91 -23.22 3.35 -7.95
CA ASN A 91 -24.48 3.28 -7.21
C ASN A 91 -24.67 1.89 -6.56
N PRO A 92 -25.66 1.70 -5.68
CA PRO A 92 -25.92 0.39 -5.05
C PRO A 92 -26.28 -0.72 -6.03
N GLN A 93 -26.65 -0.40 -7.27
CA GLN A 93 -26.96 -1.34 -8.35
C GLN A 93 -25.70 -1.76 -9.13
N GLY A 94 -24.52 -1.21 -8.78
CA GLY A 94 -23.25 -1.49 -9.45
C GLY A 94 -23.03 -0.69 -10.74
N GLU A 95 -23.90 0.29 -11.04
CA GLU A 95 -23.71 1.18 -12.17
C GLU A 95 -22.61 2.20 -11.86
N ARG A 96 -21.65 2.35 -12.78
CA ARG A 96 -20.50 3.23 -12.62
C ARG A 96 -20.91 4.68 -12.88
N ILE A 97 -20.71 5.53 -11.89
CA ILE A 97 -20.89 6.98 -11.98
C ILE A 97 -19.60 7.65 -12.41
N PHE A 98 -18.49 7.23 -11.82
CA PHE A 98 -17.17 7.77 -12.14
C PHE A 98 -16.10 6.68 -12.04
N GLN A 99 -15.12 6.76 -12.92
CA GLN A 99 -13.91 5.94 -12.87
C GLN A 99 -12.75 6.79 -13.36
N SER A 100 -11.68 6.88 -12.55
CA SER A 100 -10.46 7.56 -12.97
C SER A 100 -9.80 6.81 -14.14
N SER A 101 -9.27 7.56 -15.12
CA SER A 101 -8.71 6.99 -16.36
C SER A 101 -7.34 6.35 -16.21
N THR A 102 -6.74 6.40 -15.04
CA THR A 102 -5.31 6.13 -14.82
C THR A 102 -4.94 4.65 -14.87
N SER A 103 -5.89 3.74 -14.84
CA SER A 103 -5.56 2.32 -14.94
C SER A 103 -6.62 1.52 -15.68
N ASN A 104 -6.17 0.62 -16.56
CA ASN A 104 -6.98 -0.46 -17.14
C ASN A 104 -7.38 -1.51 -16.09
N LEU A 105 -7.53 -1.09 -14.84
CA LEU A 105 -7.93 -1.94 -13.73
C LEU A 105 -9.42 -2.25 -13.88
N ASN A 106 -9.71 -3.42 -14.42
CA ASN A 106 -11.07 -3.93 -14.46
C ASN A 106 -11.40 -4.50 -13.08
N VAL A 107 -11.74 -3.62 -12.14
CA VAL A 107 -12.25 -4.03 -10.82
C VAL A 107 -13.60 -4.68 -11.04
N GLN A 108 -13.65 -5.99 -10.93
CA GLN A 108 -14.93 -6.69 -10.84
C GLN A 108 -15.56 -6.34 -9.48
N SER A 109 -16.74 -5.80 -9.53
CA SER A 109 -17.48 -5.16 -8.43
C SER A 109 -17.77 -6.05 -7.20
N GLY A 110 -17.28 -7.29 -7.14
CA GLY A 110 -17.65 -8.25 -6.10
C GLY A 110 -16.75 -8.26 -4.87
N ASP A 111 -15.47 -7.95 -5.00
CA ASP A 111 -14.50 -8.31 -3.94
C ASP A 111 -13.99 -7.14 -3.08
N ALA A 112 -14.25 -5.89 -3.46
CA ALA A 112 -13.62 -4.73 -2.82
C ALA A 112 -14.60 -3.67 -2.28
N LEU A 113 -15.90 -3.78 -2.54
CA LEU A 113 -16.87 -2.75 -2.17
C LEU A 113 -17.63 -3.13 -0.91
N SER A 114 -17.42 -2.38 0.15
CA SER A 114 -18.22 -2.45 1.37
C SER A 114 -19.52 -1.67 1.19
N THR A 115 -20.65 -2.30 1.47
CA THR A 115 -21.98 -1.67 1.43
C THR A 115 -22.31 -0.90 2.72
N GLU A 116 -21.44 -1.01 3.71
CA GLU A 116 -21.63 -0.36 5.00
C GLU A 116 -21.01 1.04 5.04
N GLU A 117 -21.57 1.94 5.84
CA GLU A 117 -21.01 3.28 6.11
C GLU A 117 -19.59 3.26 6.70
N THR A 118 -19.15 2.08 7.14
CA THR A 118 -17.84 1.89 7.73
C THR A 118 -16.76 1.78 6.64
N SER A 119 -15.78 2.67 6.70
CA SER A 119 -14.64 2.59 5.78
C SER A 119 -13.79 1.35 6.06
N VAL A 120 -13.52 0.57 5.00
CA VAL A 120 -12.68 -0.61 5.07
C VAL A 120 -11.37 -0.34 4.34
N PHE A 121 -10.26 -0.40 5.08
CA PHE A 121 -8.93 -0.39 4.51
C PHE A 121 -8.54 -1.83 4.16
N GLY A 122 -7.97 -2.03 2.97
CA GLY A 122 -7.58 -3.33 2.48
C GLY A 122 -6.38 -3.28 1.57
N VAL A 123 -5.94 -4.45 1.17
CA VAL A 123 -4.90 -4.65 0.17
C VAL A 123 -5.51 -5.41 -0.98
N TRP A 124 -5.39 -4.87 -2.17
CA TRP A 124 -5.82 -5.52 -3.39
C TRP A 124 -4.62 -5.78 -4.29
N ARG A 125 -4.53 -7.01 -4.82
CA ARG A 125 -3.44 -7.41 -5.69
C ARG A 125 -3.97 -7.68 -7.10
N HIS A 126 -3.40 -6.96 -8.06
CA HIS A 126 -3.73 -7.15 -9.48
C HIS A 126 -2.46 -7.40 -10.29
N HIS A 127 -2.33 -8.59 -10.88
CA HIS A 127 -1.09 -9.09 -11.47
C HIS A 127 0.04 -9.05 -10.43
N ASP A 128 1.15 -8.37 -10.74
CA ASP A 128 2.31 -8.21 -9.85
C ASP A 128 2.31 -6.89 -9.06
N THR A 129 1.22 -6.12 -9.15
CA THR A 129 1.10 -4.84 -8.46
C THR A 129 0.16 -4.97 -7.28
N GLU A 130 0.61 -4.51 -6.13
CA GLU A 130 -0.18 -4.40 -4.91
C GLU A 130 -0.71 -2.97 -4.78
N PHE A 131 -1.97 -2.86 -4.38
CA PHE A 131 -2.66 -1.60 -4.17
C PHE A 131 -3.16 -1.56 -2.73
N HIS A 132 -2.91 -0.47 -2.03
CA HIS A 132 -3.62 -0.17 -0.80
C HIS A 132 -4.97 0.46 -1.16
N THR A 133 -6.05 -0.07 -0.57
CA THR A 133 -7.41 0.32 -0.92
C THR A 133 -8.17 0.84 0.28
N LEU A 134 -9.08 1.79 0.01
CA LEU A 134 -10.06 2.27 0.97
C LEU A 134 -11.43 2.26 0.30
N SER A 135 -12.37 1.48 0.84
CA SER A 135 -13.77 1.46 0.40
C SER A 135 -14.68 2.08 1.46
N PHE A 136 -15.65 2.86 1.03
CA PHE A 136 -16.62 3.50 1.93
C PHE A 136 -17.92 3.85 1.18
N GLY A 137 -19.00 4.01 1.94
CA GLY A 137 -20.25 4.56 1.46
C GLY A 137 -20.34 6.06 1.73
N THR A 138 -20.95 6.82 0.83
CA THR A 138 -21.24 8.25 1.02
C THR A 138 -22.59 8.61 0.39
N ALA A 139 -23.33 9.51 1.02
CA ALA A 139 -24.61 10.00 0.52
C ALA A 139 -24.40 11.34 -0.21
N PRO A 140 -24.58 11.40 -1.54
CA PRO A 140 -24.45 12.65 -2.27
C PRO A 140 -25.67 13.57 -2.03
N ALA A 141 -25.48 14.87 -2.18
CA ALA A 141 -26.56 15.84 -1.98
C ALA A 141 -27.73 15.68 -2.98
N TYR A 142 -27.44 15.16 -4.19
CA TYR A 142 -28.41 15.02 -5.27
C TYR A 142 -29.20 13.69 -5.25
N SER A 143 -28.88 12.76 -4.35
CA SER A 143 -29.53 11.44 -4.30
C SER A 143 -29.70 10.97 -2.85
N ALA A 144 -30.86 10.34 -2.58
CA ALA A 144 -31.09 9.68 -1.30
C ALA A 144 -30.37 8.32 -1.18
N SER A 145 -29.87 7.78 -2.28
CA SER A 145 -29.14 6.51 -2.29
C SER A 145 -27.67 6.73 -2.02
N ALA A 146 -27.10 6.01 -1.06
CA ALA A 146 -25.68 6.04 -0.78
C ALA A 146 -24.88 5.49 -1.99
N LEU A 147 -23.79 6.17 -2.33
CA LEU A 147 -22.85 5.73 -3.34
C LEU A 147 -21.74 4.89 -2.68
N GLN A 148 -21.22 3.93 -3.41
CA GLN A 148 -20.06 3.16 -3.03
C GLN A 148 -18.83 3.73 -3.70
N VAL A 149 -17.81 4.02 -2.92
CA VAL A 149 -16.54 4.57 -3.38
C VAL A 149 -15.42 3.62 -3.05
N LEU A 150 -14.58 3.33 -4.02
CA LEU A 150 -13.32 2.62 -3.87
C LEU A 150 -12.19 3.54 -4.30
N ILE A 151 -11.23 3.73 -3.42
CA ILE A 151 -9.97 4.41 -3.71
C ILE A 151 -8.86 3.36 -3.64
N ALA A 152 -7.97 3.32 -4.62
CA ALA A 152 -6.80 2.46 -4.60
C ALA A 152 -5.54 3.26 -4.97
N ALA A 153 -4.49 3.13 -4.17
CA ALA A 153 -3.18 3.73 -4.41
C ALA A 153 -2.16 2.65 -4.80
N ASP A 154 -1.35 2.93 -5.82
CA ASP A 154 -0.27 2.05 -6.27
C ASP A 154 0.91 2.10 -5.29
N THR A 155 1.29 0.93 -4.76
CA THR A 155 2.41 0.80 -3.80
C THR A 155 3.75 0.52 -4.48
N LYS A 156 3.82 0.55 -5.81
CA LYS A 156 5.00 0.14 -6.58
C LYS A 156 6.27 0.89 -6.19
N HIS A 157 6.18 2.19 -5.94
CA HIS A 157 7.34 3.00 -5.53
C HIS A 157 7.91 2.54 -4.19
N HIS A 158 7.04 2.22 -3.22
CA HIS A 158 7.47 1.72 -1.91
C HIS A 158 8.08 0.32 -2.00
N THR A 159 7.48 -0.55 -2.80
CA THR A 159 7.96 -1.93 -3.02
C THR A 159 9.33 -1.95 -3.69
N GLN A 160 9.58 -1.08 -4.66
CA GLN A 160 10.89 -0.93 -5.30
C GLN A 160 11.95 -0.46 -4.30
N PHE A 161 11.65 0.59 -3.54
CA PHE A 161 12.56 1.11 -2.51
C PHE A 161 12.94 0.02 -1.48
N LEU A 162 11.95 -0.71 -0.95
CA LEU A 162 12.21 -1.80 0.00
C LEU A 162 13.05 -2.93 -0.61
N THR A 163 12.84 -3.25 -1.88
CA THR A 163 13.63 -4.27 -2.60
C THR A 163 15.08 -3.83 -2.76
N GLU A 164 15.31 -2.59 -3.15
CA GLU A 164 16.65 -2.01 -3.27
C GLU A 164 17.35 -1.93 -1.90
N LEU A 165 16.63 -1.55 -0.85
CA LEU A 165 17.17 -1.49 0.50
C LEU A 165 17.56 -2.89 1.01
N ARG A 166 16.71 -3.90 0.80
CA ARG A 166 17.00 -5.30 1.14
C ARG A 166 18.23 -5.83 0.39
N SER A 167 18.33 -5.54 -0.90
CA SER A 167 19.48 -5.96 -1.72
C SER A 167 20.78 -5.29 -1.27
N SER A 168 20.73 -4.00 -0.95
CA SER A 168 21.87 -3.24 -0.42
C SER A 168 22.34 -3.79 0.91
N LEU A 169 21.43 -4.06 1.85
CA LEU A 169 21.78 -4.67 3.14
C LEU A 169 22.42 -6.05 2.97
N ALA A 170 21.90 -6.89 2.06
CA ALA A 170 22.48 -8.19 1.76
C ALA A 170 23.91 -8.07 1.19
N PHE A 171 24.17 -7.07 0.35
CA PHE A 171 25.48 -6.85 -0.25
C PHE A 171 26.55 -6.41 0.76
N TYR A 172 26.17 -5.59 1.76
CA TYR A 172 27.14 -5.11 2.77
C TYR A 172 27.45 -6.12 3.87
N VAL A 173 26.71 -7.23 3.95
CA VAL A 173 26.91 -8.29 4.97
C VAL A 173 27.75 -9.46 4.43
N ILE A 174 27.98 -9.56 3.13
CA ILE A 174 28.85 -10.57 2.50
C ILE A 174 30.27 -10.03 2.39
#